data_5eda237c8afcf426ed344fb8058c4d1f
#
_entry.id   5eda237c8afcf426ed344fb8058c4d1f
#
_cell.length_a   1.000
_cell.length_b   1.000
_cell.length_c   1.000
_cell.angle_alpha   90.00
_cell.angle_beta   90.00
_cell.angle_gamma   90.00
#
_symmetry.space_group_name_H-M   'P 1'
#
loop_
_entity.id
_entity.type
_entity.pdbx_description
1 polymer ?
#
loop_
_entity_poly.entity_id
_entity_poly.type
_entity_poly.pdbx_seq_one_letter_code
_entity_poly.pdbx_strand_id
1 'polypeptide(L)'
;LYKKLPYDPLKDFEYIGQVLDVPMTLLSRKDFPANTFPELLDYVKKNQDKVSLANAGIGAVSQLCGMLFMHQVGVKLTTVPYKGAGPAMNDLMGGQVDLLCDQTTQTAPVIQDGKRVKVFGVTTPQRLSSMPNIPTLDEQGLKGFDVGVWAGM
;
A
#
# COMPACT_ATOMS: atom_id res chain seq x y z
N LEU A 1 9.37 14.53 -8.80
CA LEU A 1 9.12 13.44 -9.74
C LEU A 1 9.10 13.93 -11.19
N TYR A 2 8.41 15.01 -11.47
CA TYR A 2 8.35 15.63 -12.79
C TYR A 2 9.19 16.89 -12.81
N LYS A 3 10.12 16.99 -13.76
CA LYS A 3 11.02 18.17 -13.87
C LYS A 3 10.29 19.44 -14.27
N LYS A 4 9.17 19.31 -14.99
CA LYS A 4 8.34 20.42 -15.46
C LYS A 4 6.90 19.93 -15.65
N LEU A 5 5.95 20.66 -15.08
CA LEU A 5 4.53 20.52 -15.34
C LEU A 5 4.06 21.64 -16.29
N PRO A 6 3.06 21.42 -17.13
CA PRO A 6 2.47 22.45 -17.98
C PRO A 6 1.57 23.43 -17.21
N TYR A 7 1.41 23.25 -15.90
CA TYR A 7 0.61 24.07 -14.99
C TYR A 7 1.28 24.15 -13.61
N ASP A 8 0.93 25.17 -12.83
CA ASP A 8 1.33 25.32 -11.43
C ASP A 8 0.17 24.79 -10.52
N PRO A 9 0.37 23.66 -9.83
CA PRO A 9 -0.69 23.06 -9.03
C PRO A 9 -1.16 23.92 -7.84
N LEU A 10 -0.38 24.93 -7.44
CA LEU A 10 -0.71 25.82 -6.33
C LEU A 10 -1.33 27.14 -6.76
N LYS A 11 -1.18 27.53 -8.04
CA LYS A 11 -1.60 28.83 -8.54
C LYS A 11 -2.69 28.77 -9.60
N ASP A 12 -2.73 27.70 -10.38
CA ASP A 12 -3.61 27.60 -11.54
C ASP A 12 -4.97 26.97 -11.21
N PHE A 13 -5.23 26.69 -9.93
CA PHE A 13 -6.50 26.10 -9.44
C PHE A 13 -7.06 26.86 -8.24
N GLU A 14 -8.39 27.01 -8.21
CA GLU A 14 -9.13 27.40 -7.04
C GLU A 14 -9.66 26.16 -6.33
N TYR A 15 -9.24 25.95 -5.07
CA TYR A 15 -9.61 24.77 -4.30
C TYR A 15 -10.96 24.98 -3.62
N ILE A 16 -11.94 24.14 -3.93
CA ILE A 16 -13.28 24.14 -3.34
C ILE A 16 -13.31 23.29 -2.06
N GLY A 17 -12.73 22.09 -2.11
CA GLY A 17 -12.68 21.21 -0.94
C GLY A 17 -12.21 19.80 -1.26
N GLN A 18 -11.99 19.02 -0.21
CA GLN A 18 -11.69 17.61 -0.32
C GLN A 18 -12.99 16.83 -0.57
N VAL A 19 -12.98 15.99 -1.61
CA VAL A 19 -14.15 15.20 -2.03
C VAL A 19 -14.08 13.78 -1.48
N LEU A 20 -12.88 13.20 -1.43
CA LEU A 20 -12.69 11.84 -0.94
C LEU A 20 -11.32 11.67 -0.27
N ASP A 21 -11.27 10.70 0.62
CA ASP A 21 -10.07 10.15 1.20
C ASP A 21 -10.14 8.63 1.10
N VAL A 22 -9.16 8.01 0.46
CA VAL A 22 -9.10 6.58 0.23
C VAL A 22 -7.93 5.99 0.99
N PRO A 23 -8.21 5.25 2.07
CA PRO A 23 -7.19 4.51 2.80
C PRO A 23 -6.51 3.46 1.93
N MET A 24 -5.34 3.00 2.39
CA MET A 24 -4.62 1.93 1.71
C MET A 24 -4.54 0.69 2.61
N THR A 25 -4.19 -0.43 2.00
CA THR A 25 -3.97 -1.71 2.69
C THR A 25 -2.62 -2.29 2.28
N LEU A 26 -1.94 -2.90 3.24
CA LEU A 26 -0.74 -3.68 2.98
C LEU A 26 -1.12 -5.15 2.81
N LEU A 27 -0.82 -5.70 1.65
CA LEU A 27 -1.15 -7.05 1.23
C LEU A 27 0.09 -7.88 0.91
N SER A 28 -0.04 -9.20 0.99
CA SER A 28 0.90 -10.14 0.36
C SER A 28 0.17 -11.16 -0.51
N ARG A 29 0.96 -11.83 -1.37
CA ARG A 29 0.49 -13.05 -2.04
C ARG A 29 0.06 -14.09 -1.00
N LYS A 30 -0.84 -15.00 -1.40
CA LYS A 30 -1.42 -16.01 -0.50
C LYS A 30 -0.36 -16.90 0.17
N ASP A 31 0.62 -17.34 -0.60
CA ASP A 31 1.65 -18.29 -0.15
C ASP A 31 2.87 -17.60 0.49
N PHE A 32 2.73 -16.31 0.86
CA PHE A 32 3.78 -15.61 1.57
C PHE A 32 4.05 -16.26 2.93
N PRO A 33 5.33 -16.44 3.34
CA PRO A 33 5.71 -17.20 4.54
C PRO A 33 5.34 -16.57 5.90
N ALA A 34 4.63 -15.45 5.91
CA ALA A 34 4.13 -14.80 7.12
C ALA A 34 2.60 -14.79 7.14
N ASN A 35 1.99 -15.01 8.31
CA ASN A 35 0.55 -14.95 8.52
C ASN A 35 0.14 -13.78 9.44
N THR A 36 1.07 -13.30 10.23
CA THR A 36 0.89 -12.17 11.15
C THR A 36 1.83 -11.03 10.79
N PHE A 37 1.51 -9.82 11.25
CA PHE A 37 2.34 -8.66 10.98
C PHE A 37 3.75 -8.76 11.61
N PRO A 38 3.93 -9.24 12.86
CA PRO A 38 5.27 -9.50 13.40
C PRO A 38 6.09 -10.48 12.56
N GLU A 39 5.46 -11.57 12.08
CA GLU A 39 6.13 -12.54 11.20
C GLU A 39 6.54 -11.88 9.85
N LEU A 40 5.68 -11.00 9.31
CA LEU A 40 6.01 -10.22 8.13
C LEU A 40 7.29 -9.38 8.36
N LEU A 41 7.33 -8.63 9.49
CA LEU A 41 8.48 -7.79 9.82
C LEU A 41 9.77 -8.61 9.95
N ASP A 42 9.71 -9.74 10.66
CA ASP A 42 10.85 -10.63 10.81
C ASP A 42 11.32 -11.21 9.47
N TYR A 43 10.36 -11.63 8.64
CA TYR A 43 10.68 -12.21 7.34
C TYR A 43 11.33 -11.20 6.40
N VAL A 44 10.76 -9.99 6.27
CA VAL A 44 11.30 -8.96 5.38
C VAL A 44 12.68 -8.47 5.84
N LYS A 45 12.94 -8.40 7.16
CA LYS A 45 14.26 -8.04 7.70
C LYS A 45 15.32 -9.08 7.36
N LYS A 46 14.97 -10.36 7.38
CA LYS A 46 15.90 -11.47 7.10
C LYS A 46 16.12 -11.72 5.60
N ASN A 47 15.17 -11.32 4.75
CA ASN A 47 15.12 -11.69 3.34
C ASN A 47 14.96 -10.47 2.40
N GLN A 48 15.54 -9.33 2.73
CA GLN A 48 15.36 -8.07 2.00
C GLN A 48 15.58 -8.20 0.49
N ASP A 49 16.62 -8.91 0.08
CA ASP A 49 16.99 -9.07 -1.34
C ASP A 49 16.06 -10.01 -2.12
N LYS A 50 15.23 -10.79 -1.42
CA LYS A 50 14.34 -11.80 -2.01
C LYS A 50 12.89 -11.36 -2.04
N VAL A 51 12.53 -10.32 -1.27
CA VAL A 51 11.14 -9.84 -1.18
C VAL A 51 10.93 -8.70 -2.16
N SER A 52 9.92 -8.86 -3.00
CA SER A 52 9.49 -7.85 -3.96
C SER A 52 8.27 -7.08 -3.46
N LEU A 53 8.28 -5.77 -3.68
CA LEU A 53 7.19 -4.86 -3.33
C LEU A 53 6.68 -4.17 -4.61
N ALA A 54 5.49 -4.56 -5.04
CA ALA A 54 4.83 -3.98 -6.18
C ALA A 54 4.25 -2.60 -5.88
N ASN A 55 4.12 -1.77 -6.91
CA ASN A 55 3.42 -0.50 -6.84
C ASN A 55 2.75 -0.14 -8.18
N ALA A 56 1.77 0.76 -8.15
CA ALA A 56 0.99 1.17 -9.32
C ALA A 56 1.72 2.12 -10.29
N GLY A 57 3.00 2.36 -10.07
CA GLY A 57 3.86 3.19 -10.93
C GLY A 57 4.65 4.23 -10.15
N ILE A 58 5.61 4.84 -10.84
CA ILE A 58 6.50 5.85 -10.25
C ILE A 58 5.68 7.10 -9.88
N GLY A 59 5.76 7.50 -8.61
CA GLY A 59 5.01 8.65 -8.07
C GLY A 59 3.58 8.34 -7.65
N ALA A 60 3.09 7.12 -7.85
CA ALA A 60 1.81 6.71 -7.31
C ALA A 60 1.86 6.62 -5.77
N VAL A 61 0.72 6.82 -5.10
CA VAL A 61 0.64 6.73 -3.63
C VAL A 61 1.00 5.32 -3.15
N SER A 62 0.73 4.28 -3.94
CA SER A 62 1.17 2.91 -3.63
C SER A 62 2.70 2.79 -3.54
N GLN A 63 3.45 3.52 -4.36
CA GLN A 63 4.90 3.60 -4.25
C GLN A 63 5.32 4.32 -2.95
N LEU A 64 4.69 5.46 -2.66
CA LEU A 64 4.99 6.23 -1.44
C LEU A 64 4.68 5.43 -0.17
N CYS A 65 3.56 4.70 -0.17
CA CYS A 65 3.20 3.78 0.93
C CYS A 65 4.29 2.72 1.13
N GLY A 66 4.73 2.08 0.05
CA GLY A 66 5.81 1.09 0.12
C GLY A 66 7.14 1.67 0.59
N MET A 67 7.47 2.89 0.16
CA MET A 67 8.68 3.59 0.60
C MET A 67 8.62 3.94 2.09
N LEU A 68 7.47 4.42 2.58
CA LEU A 68 7.28 4.69 4.01
C LEU A 68 7.37 3.41 4.83
N PHE A 69 6.76 2.31 4.37
CA PHE A 69 6.88 1.00 4.99
C PHE A 69 8.36 0.57 5.12
N MET A 70 9.10 0.60 4.02
CA MET A 70 10.52 0.25 4.02
C MET A 70 11.33 1.14 4.98
N HIS A 71 11.05 2.44 4.99
CA HIS A 71 11.73 3.39 5.86
C HIS A 71 11.46 3.11 7.35
N GLN A 72 10.20 2.92 7.74
CA GLN A 72 9.85 2.68 9.15
C GLN A 72 10.32 1.31 9.66
N VAL A 73 10.32 0.31 8.81
CA VAL A 73 10.82 -1.05 9.16
C VAL A 73 12.35 -1.11 9.12
N GLY A 74 13.00 -0.19 8.42
CA GLY A 74 14.46 -0.16 8.25
C GLY A 74 14.96 -1.24 7.27
N VAL A 75 14.20 -1.49 6.19
CA VAL A 75 14.54 -2.49 5.17
C VAL A 75 14.58 -1.87 3.78
N LYS A 76 15.27 -2.53 2.87
CA LYS A 76 15.32 -2.16 1.45
C LYS A 76 14.87 -3.34 0.61
N LEU A 77 13.62 -3.28 0.12
CA LEU A 77 13.03 -4.31 -0.72
C LEU A 77 13.18 -3.99 -2.20
N THR A 78 13.13 -5.01 -3.04
CA THR A 78 13.08 -4.83 -4.50
C THR A 78 11.74 -4.26 -4.91
N THR A 79 11.69 -3.05 -5.47
CA THR A 79 10.45 -2.41 -5.91
C THR A 79 10.15 -2.71 -7.37
N VAL A 80 8.91 -3.11 -7.66
CA VAL A 80 8.44 -3.47 -9.01
C VAL A 80 7.32 -2.51 -9.43
N PRO A 81 7.61 -1.51 -10.28
CA PRO A 81 6.61 -0.56 -10.75
C PRO A 81 5.76 -1.14 -11.88
N TYR A 82 4.44 -0.97 -11.79
CA TYR A 82 3.46 -1.35 -12.80
C TYR A 82 2.81 -0.13 -13.45
N LYS A 83 2.07 -0.34 -14.54
CA LYS A 83 1.24 0.69 -15.18
C LYS A 83 -0.17 0.69 -14.60
N GLY A 84 -0.29 0.94 -13.29
CA GLY A 84 -1.55 0.96 -12.54
C GLY A 84 -1.71 -0.18 -11.54
N ALA A 85 -2.77 -0.10 -10.72
CA ALA A 85 -3.07 -1.05 -9.66
C ALA A 85 -3.49 -2.44 -10.17
N GLY A 86 -4.25 -2.51 -11.27
CA GLY A 86 -4.76 -3.77 -11.81
C GLY A 86 -3.69 -4.80 -12.13
N PRO A 87 -2.71 -4.47 -12.98
CA PRO A 87 -1.59 -5.38 -13.27
C PRO A 87 -0.78 -5.77 -12.02
N ALA A 88 -0.53 -4.82 -11.10
CA ALA A 88 0.17 -5.12 -9.85
C ALA A 88 -0.59 -6.13 -8.98
N MET A 89 -1.92 -5.97 -8.87
CA MET A 89 -2.78 -6.89 -8.13
C MET A 89 -2.84 -8.27 -8.78
N ASN A 90 -2.90 -8.35 -10.11
CA ASN A 90 -2.90 -9.62 -10.83
C ASN A 90 -1.61 -10.41 -10.56
N ASP A 91 -0.46 -9.76 -10.62
CA ASP A 91 0.83 -10.39 -10.36
C ASP A 91 1.01 -10.76 -8.87
N LEU A 92 0.45 -9.98 -7.94
CA LEU A 92 0.38 -10.35 -6.54
C LEU A 92 -0.42 -11.65 -6.34
N MET A 93 -1.62 -11.71 -6.91
CA MET A 93 -2.47 -12.90 -6.83
C MET A 93 -1.87 -14.11 -7.55
N GLY A 94 -1.12 -13.87 -8.62
CA GLY A 94 -0.37 -14.89 -9.38
C GLY A 94 0.95 -15.31 -8.73
N GLY A 95 1.36 -14.69 -7.61
CA GLY A 95 2.59 -15.02 -6.90
C GLY A 95 3.87 -14.52 -7.56
N GLN A 96 3.78 -13.61 -8.54
CA GLN A 96 4.94 -13.03 -9.24
C GLN A 96 5.64 -11.94 -8.41
N VAL A 97 4.92 -11.33 -7.47
CA VAL A 97 5.43 -10.36 -6.50
C VAL A 97 4.92 -10.72 -5.11
N ASP A 98 5.62 -10.25 -4.07
CA ASP A 98 5.37 -10.69 -2.70
C ASP A 98 4.43 -9.78 -1.94
N LEU A 99 4.61 -8.47 -2.05
CA LEU A 99 3.89 -7.45 -1.31
C LEU A 99 3.33 -6.37 -2.23
N LEU A 100 2.24 -5.75 -1.78
CA LEU A 100 1.62 -4.59 -2.43
C LEU A 100 0.98 -3.70 -1.36
N CYS A 101 1.21 -2.40 -1.42
CA CYS A 101 0.40 -1.40 -0.72
C CYS A 101 -0.48 -0.69 -1.74
N ASP A 102 -1.80 -0.81 -1.62
CA ASP A 102 -2.71 -0.16 -2.57
C ASP A 102 -4.04 0.26 -1.94
N GLN A 103 -4.79 1.06 -2.68
CA GLN A 103 -6.04 1.69 -2.25
C GLN A 103 -7.10 0.66 -1.90
N THR A 104 -7.88 0.93 -0.85
CA THR A 104 -8.98 0.07 -0.41
C THR A 104 -10.03 -0.16 -1.49
N THR A 105 -10.24 0.80 -2.39
CA THR A 105 -11.15 0.66 -3.54
C THR A 105 -10.76 -0.48 -4.49
N GLN A 106 -9.46 -0.79 -4.58
CA GLN A 106 -8.94 -1.89 -5.41
C GLN A 106 -8.78 -3.18 -4.61
N THR A 107 -8.45 -3.07 -3.33
CA THR A 107 -8.06 -4.23 -2.51
C THR A 107 -9.25 -4.86 -1.79
N ALA A 108 -10.30 -4.09 -1.42
CA ALA A 108 -11.43 -4.59 -0.66
C ALA A 108 -12.13 -5.81 -1.30
N PRO A 109 -12.43 -5.85 -2.62
CA PRO A 109 -13.06 -7.02 -3.23
C PRO A 109 -12.20 -8.29 -3.13
N VAL A 110 -10.87 -8.13 -3.26
CA VAL A 110 -9.92 -9.24 -3.20
C VAL A 110 -9.73 -9.74 -1.77
N ILE A 111 -9.75 -8.82 -0.80
CA ILE A 111 -9.69 -9.16 0.63
C ILE A 111 -10.95 -9.92 1.06
N GLN A 112 -12.12 -9.46 0.63
CA GLN A 112 -13.41 -10.09 0.95
C GLN A 112 -13.53 -11.51 0.40
N ASP A 113 -12.94 -11.79 -0.78
CA ASP A 113 -12.84 -13.15 -1.32
C ASP A 113 -12.00 -14.07 -0.42
N GLY A 114 -11.04 -13.54 0.33
CA GLY A 114 -10.25 -14.23 1.37
C GLY A 114 -9.36 -15.39 0.87
N LYS A 115 -9.28 -15.61 -0.43
CA LYS A 115 -8.67 -16.80 -1.03
C LYS A 115 -7.34 -16.54 -1.73
N ARG A 116 -7.07 -15.31 -2.17
CA ARG A 116 -6.00 -15.00 -3.11
C ARG A 116 -4.86 -14.15 -2.56
N VAL A 117 -5.12 -13.44 -1.45
CA VAL A 117 -4.14 -12.57 -0.79
C VAL A 117 -4.23 -12.73 0.72
N LYS A 118 -3.18 -12.30 1.43
CA LYS A 118 -3.20 -12.03 2.86
C LYS A 118 -3.19 -10.52 3.09
N VAL A 119 -3.95 -10.04 4.07
CA VAL A 119 -3.96 -8.63 4.47
C VAL A 119 -3.27 -8.48 5.82
N PHE A 120 -2.34 -7.54 5.93
CA PHE A 120 -1.59 -7.27 7.16
C PHE A 120 -2.11 -6.06 7.92
N GLY A 121 -2.73 -5.10 7.23
CA GLY A 121 -3.31 -3.96 7.90
C GLY A 121 -3.74 -2.85 6.95
N VAL A 122 -4.51 -1.92 7.51
CA VAL A 122 -4.87 -0.65 6.86
C VAL A 122 -3.91 0.45 7.30
N THR A 123 -3.75 1.46 6.47
CA THR A 123 -2.76 2.55 6.66
C THR A 123 -3.34 3.75 7.40
N THR A 124 -4.52 3.65 7.95
CA THR A 124 -5.17 4.71 8.72
C THR A 124 -4.85 4.61 10.21
N PRO A 125 -4.93 5.70 10.97
CA PRO A 125 -4.75 5.69 12.43
C PRO A 125 -5.81 4.85 13.17
N GLN A 126 -7.00 4.71 12.56
CA GLN A 126 -8.12 3.93 13.10
C GLN A 126 -8.58 2.90 12.08
N ARG A 127 -9.14 1.77 12.59
CA ARG A 127 -9.72 0.74 11.72
C ARG A 127 -10.87 1.29 10.90
N LEU A 128 -11.02 0.77 9.69
CA LEU A 128 -12.11 1.17 8.81
C LEU A 128 -13.42 0.49 9.23
N SER A 129 -14.50 1.26 9.27
CA SER A 129 -15.84 0.71 9.54
C SER A 129 -16.29 -0.35 8.51
N SER A 130 -15.81 -0.22 7.28
CA SER A 130 -16.05 -1.20 6.21
C SER A 130 -15.25 -2.51 6.35
N MET A 131 -14.17 -2.49 7.14
CA MET A 131 -13.28 -3.64 7.37
C MET A 131 -12.82 -3.68 8.84
N PRO A 132 -13.73 -3.81 9.82
CA PRO A 132 -13.40 -3.65 11.24
C PRO A 132 -12.49 -4.74 11.79
N ASN A 133 -12.43 -5.89 11.11
CA ASN A 133 -11.58 -7.03 11.49
C ASN A 133 -10.12 -6.87 11.03
N ILE A 134 -9.82 -5.89 10.17
CA ILE A 134 -8.46 -5.65 9.69
C ILE A 134 -7.81 -4.61 10.62
N PRO A 135 -6.70 -4.95 11.27
CA PRO A 135 -6.00 -4.02 12.16
C PRO A 135 -5.33 -2.89 11.38
N THR A 136 -5.01 -1.80 12.06
CA THR A 136 -4.17 -0.76 11.48
C THR A 136 -2.70 -1.15 11.59
N LEU A 137 -1.84 -0.60 10.71
CA LEU A 137 -0.39 -0.77 10.83
C LEU A 137 0.14 -0.04 12.07
N ASP A 138 -0.48 1.07 12.44
CA ASP A 138 -0.15 1.84 13.66
C ASP A 138 -0.37 1.01 14.94
N GLU A 139 -1.54 0.38 15.11
CA GLU A 139 -1.82 -0.44 16.29
C GLU A 139 -0.92 -1.66 16.39
N GLN A 140 -0.37 -2.12 15.26
CA GLN A 140 0.55 -3.26 15.20
C GLN A 140 2.03 -2.87 15.37
N GLY A 141 2.32 -1.60 15.63
CA GLY A 141 3.66 -1.12 15.99
C GLY A 141 4.34 -0.16 15.02
N LEU A 142 3.80 0.07 13.81
CA LEU A 142 4.27 1.13 12.93
C LEU A 142 3.62 2.46 13.31
N LYS A 143 4.08 3.04 14.40
CA LYS A 143 3.50 4.26 14.96
C LYS A 143 3.55 5.44 13.98
N GLY A 144 2.39 6.12 13.85
CA GLY A 144 2.24 7.25 12.93
C GLY A 144 2.18 6.85 11.45
N PHE A 145 1.95 5.56 11.15
CA PHE A 145 1.77 5.12 9.77
C PHE A 145 0.39 5.55 9.27
N ASP A 146 0.35 6.67 8.58
CA ASP A 146 -0.86 7.25 8.00
C ASP A 146 -0.60 7.63 6.55
N VAL A 147 -1.20 6.89 5.63
CA VAL A 147 -1.08 7.09 4.17
C VAL A 147 -2.43 6.85 3.53
N GLY A 148 -2.91 7.84 2.81
CA GLY A 148 -4.14 7.77 2.04
C GLY A 148 -4.03 8.52 0.73
N VAL A 149 -4.96 8.29 -0.16
CA VAL A 149 -5.17 9.07 -1.36
C VAL A 149 -6.34 10.00 -1.13
N TRP A 150 -6.08 11.28 -1.14
CA TRP A 150 -7.16 12.27 -1.12
C TRP A 150 -7.34 12.88 -2.50
N ALA A 151 -8.55 13.21 -2.85
CA ALA A 151 -8.85 14.00 -4.02
C ALA A 151 -9.75 15.18 -3.64
N GLY A 152 -9.50 16.30 -4.27
CA GLY A 152 -10.23 17.55 -4.08
C GLY A 152 -10.75 18.10 -5.41
N MET A 153 -11.64 19.07 -5.29
CA MET A 153 -12.25 19.80 -6.39
C MET A 153 -11.98 21.30 -6.19
#